data_5677d03a20e594d3ebe30b2a894e3427
#
_entry.id   5677d03a20e594d3ebe30b2a894e3427
#
_cell.length_a   1.000
_cell.length_b   1.000
_cell.length_c   1.000
_cell.angle_alpha   90.00
_cell.angle_beta   90.00
_cell.angle_gamma   90.00
#
_symmetry.space_group_name_H-M   'P 1'
#
loop_
_entity.id
_entity.type
_entity.pdbx_description
1 polymer ?
#
loop_
_entity_poly.entity_id
_entity_poly.type
_entity_poly.pdbx_seq_one_letter_code
_entity_poly.pdbx_strand_id
1 'polypeptide(L)'
;ALPICCKWDVSYIASHLSSSLEDKEYIIKHLFQTKQWALLDRGAISLQDAKKQLLEQIPNEKRNLIENAFEHWFDYFDQFDEMEEFIKRYKDKGYQFYLLSNCSLQFYQYYQSKPIFQHFNELYTSAKYQKIKPNLDIYQDFLNRYHLKANECLFVDDLKENIDAAIKVGMKGFVYHQNVQELENYVENNL
;
A
#
# COMPACT_ATOMS: atom_id res chain seq x y z
N ALA A 1 0.05 -2.99 4.97
CA ALA A 1 0.75 -2.75 4.05
C ALA A 1 1.42 -1.47 3.60
N LEU A 2 1.14 -0.86 2.41
CA LEU A 2 1.90 0.36 2.03
C LEU A 2 1.82 1.47 3.09
N PRO A 3 0.67 1.76 3.75
CA PRO A 3 0.60 2.78 4.79
C PRO A 3 1.45 2.49 6.04
N ILE A 4 1.99 1.28 6.17
CA ILE A 4 2.94 0.91 7.24
C ILE A 4 4.37 1.27 6.86
N CYS A 5 4.71 1.11 5.58
CA CYS A 5 6.05 1.37 5.05
C CYS A 5 6.25 2.82 4.63
N CYS A 6 5.18 3.47 4.16
CA CYS A 6 5.23 4.80 3.59
C CYS A 6 4.02 5.63 4.03
N LYS A 7 4.18 6.96 4.04
CA LYS A 7 3.16 7.92 4.42
C LYS A 7 2.07 8.02 3.35
N TRP A 8 1.00 7.24 3.50
CA TRP A 8 -0.19 7.37 2.68
C TRP A 8 -1.11 8.45 3.25
N ASP A 9 -0.89 9.67 2.82
CA ASP A 9 -1.70 10.84 3.18
C ASP A 9 -2.01 11.64 1.91
N VAL A 10 -3.22 11.46 1.39
CA VAL A 10 -3.65 12.10 0.14
C VAL A 10 -3.67 13.62 0.23
N SER A 11 -3.88 14.19 1.43
CA SER A 11 -3.84 15.63 1.65
C SER A 11 -2.40 16.16 1.58
N TYR A 12 -1.46 15.44 2.17
CA TYR A 12 -0.03 15.72 2.06
C TYR A 12 0.44 15.65 0.61
N ILE A 13 0.13 14.56 -0.10
CA ILE A 13 0.46 14.37 -1.51
C ILE A 13 -0.12 15.50 -2.37
N ALA A 14 -1.41 15.80 -2.24
CA ALA A 14 -2.05 16.88 -2.98
C ALA A 14 -1.43 18.25 -2.69
N SER A 15 -0.92 18.48 -1.46
CA SER A 15 -0.28 19.75 -1.09
C SER A 15 1.06 19.99 -1.79
N HIS A 16 1.72 18.93 -2.26
CA HIS A 16 2.95 19.01 -3.05
C HIS A 16 2.69 19.11 -4.55
N LEU A 17 1.52 18.64 -5.00
CA LEU A 17 1.11 18.69 -6.41
C LEU A 17 0.49 20.04 -6.79
N SER A 18 -0.05 20.80 -5.83
CA SER A 18 -0.55 22.16 -6.05
C SER A 18 -0.45 23.03 -4.80
N SER A 19 -0.26 24.32 -4.97
CA SER A 19 -0.32 25.32 -3.89
C SER A 19 -1.75 25.83 -3.62
N SER A 20 -2.65 25.71 -4.61
CA SER A 20 -4.06 26.13 -4.50
C SER A 20 -4.87 25.17 -3.64
N LEU A 21 -5.63 25.69 -2.67
CA LEU A 21 -6.53 24.87 -1.85
C LEU A 21 -7.60 24.18 -2.71
N GLU A 22 -8.18 24.90 -3.65
CA GLU A 22 -9.18 24.37 -4.59
C GLU A 22 -8.63 23.19 -5.39
N ASP A 23 -7.40 23.33 -5.93
CA ASP A 23 -6.78 22.24 -6.71
C ASP A 23 -6.43 21.02 -5.86
N LYS A 24 -6.01 21.22 -4.61
CA LYS A 24 -5.77 20.12 -3.66
C LYS A 24 -7.04 19.30 -3.43
N GLU A 25 -8.14 19.97 -3.11
CA GLU A 25 -9.44 19.32 -2.91
C GLU A 25 -9.91 18.64 -4.20
N TYR A 26 -9.67 19.26 -5.35
CA TYR A 26 -10.00 18.73 -6.65
C TYR A 26 -9.21 17.43 -6.95
N ILE A 27 -7.90 17.41 -6.71
CA ILE A 27 -7.06 16.21 -6.86
C ILE A 27 -7.57 15.08 -5.96
N ILE A 28 -7.82 15.34 -4.67
CA ILE A 28 -8.28 14.33 -3.73
C ILE A 28 -9.57 13.69 -4.23
N LYS A 29 -10.55 14.52 -4.61
CA LYS A 29 -11.86 14.05 -5.04
C LYS A 29 -11.84 13.34 -6.40
N HIS A 30 -11.10 13.90 -7.38
CA HIS A 30 -11.17 13.47 -8.77
C HIS A 30 -10.03 12.53 -9.21
N LEU A 31 -9.10 12.21 -8.29
CA LEU A 31 -8.09 11.19 -8.49
C LEU A 31 -8.24 10.07 -7.45
N PHE A 32 -7.97 10.35 -6.18
CA PHE A 32 -7.83 9.32 -5.14
C PHE A 32 -9.16 8.72 -4.67
N GLN A 33 -10.26 9.47 -4.73
CA GLN A 33 -11.60 9.01 -4.30
C GLN A 33 -12.47 8.49 -5.47
N THR A 34 -11.85 8.08 -6.58
CA THR A 34 -12.56 7.64 -7.77
C THR A 34 -12.74 6.14 -7.83
N LYS A 35 -13.74 5.70 -8.59
CA LYS A 35 -13.92 4.29 -8.93
C LYS A 35 -12.71 3.74 -9.69
N GLN A 36 -12.09 4.54 -10.55
CA GLN A 36 -10.92 4.15 -11.33
C GLN A 36 -9.74 3.82 -10.42
N TRP A 37 -9.52 4.60 -9.35
CA TRP A 37 -8.48 4.30 -8.36
C TRP A 37 -8.71 2.93 -7.70
N ALA A 38 -9.94 2.67 -7.24
CA ALA A 38 -10.29 1.39 -6.65
C ALA A 38 -10.16 0.20 -7.64
N LEU A 39 -10.45 0.43 -8.93
CA LEU A 39 -10.27 -0.58 -9.98
C LEU A 39 -8.78 -0.84 -10.27
N LEU A 40 -7.93 0.19 -10.19
CA LEU A 40 -6.48 0.04 -10.33
C LEU A 40 -5.90 -0.83 -9.20
N ASP A 41 -6.30 -0.59 -7.96
CA ASP A 41 -5.85 -1.39 -6.81
C ASP A 41 -6.32 -2.85 -6.88
N ARG A 42 -7.43 -3.11 -7.56
CA ARG A 42 -7.91 -4.48 -7.84
C ARG A 42 -7.24 -5.13 -9.05
N GLY A 43 -6.50 -4.38 -9.87
CA GLY A 43 -5.99 -4.86 -11.16
C GLY A 43 -7.10 -5.14 -12.18
N ALA A 44 -8.26 -4.50 -12.01
CA ALA A 44 -9.44 -4.67 -12.88
C ALA A 44 -9.47 -3.72 -14.07
N ILE A 45 -8.54 -2.78 -14.13
CA ILE A 45 -8.36 -1.82 -15.22
C ILE A 45 -6.86 -1.57 -15.44
N SER A 46 -6.46 -1.33 -16.68
CA SER A 46 -5.08 -0.91 -16.98
C SER A 46 -4.81 0.53 -16.55
N LEU A 47 -3.53 0.88 -16.33
CA LEU A 47 -3.14 2.27 -16.02
C LEU A 47 -3.56 3.22 -17.14
N GLN A 48 -3.42 2.80 -18.40
CA GLN A 48 -3.78 3.59 -19.56
C GLN A 48 -5.29 3.84 -19.64
N ASP A 49 -6.11 2.80 -19.44
CA ASP A 49 -7.56 2.94 -19.48
C ASP A 49 -8.10 3.75 -18.29
N ALA A 50 -7.52 3.57 -17.11
CA ALA A 50 -7.89 4.35 -15.93
C ALA A 50 -7.60 5.84 -16.16
N LYS A 51 -6.39 6.18 -16.62
CA LYS A 51 -6.01 7.56 -16.97
C LYS A 51 -6.97 8.15 -18.00
N LYS A 52 -7.25 7.41 -19.08
CA LYS A 52 -8.19 7.85 -20.13
C LYS A 52 -9.57 8.13 -19.55
N GLN A 53 -10.16 7.18 -18.81
CA GLN A 53 -11.49 7.33 -18.21
C GLN A 53 -11.57 8.47 -17.20
N LEU A 54 -10.49 8.70 -16.42
CA LEU A 54 -10.41 9.84 -15.51
C LEU A 54 -10.46 11.15 -16.29
N LEU A 55 -9.60 11.30 -17.29
CA LEU A 55 -9.48 12.55 -18.06
C LEU A 55 -10.72 12.86 -18.92
N GLU A 56 -11.48 11.85 -19.36
CA GLU A 56 -12.75 12.04 -20.06
C GLU A 56 -13.83 12.71 -19.18
N GLN A 57 -13.74 12.55 -17.86
CA GLN A 57 -14.68 13.12 -16.89
C GLN A 57 -14.26 14.49 -16.37
N ILE A 58 -13.05 14.95 -16.72
CA ILE A 58 -12.45 16.19 -16.21
C ILE A 58 -12.59 17.32 -17.22
N PRO A 59 -13.06 18.53 -16.81
CA PRO A 59 -13.06 19.72 -17.65
C PRO A 59 -11.68 20.04 -18.20
N ASN A 60 -11.62 20.60 -19.40
CA ASN A 60 -10.36 20.84 -20.12
C ASN A 60 -9.34 21.63 -19.30
N GLU A 61 -9.81 22.63 -18.55
CA GLU A 61 -8.98 23.51 -17.69
C GLU A 61 -8.33 22.77 -16.50
N LYS A 62 -8.87 21.65 -16.06
CA LYS A 62 -8.34 20.83 -14.94
C LYS A 62 -7.63 19.55 -15.41
N ARG A 63 -7.62 19.23 -16.70
CA ARG A 63 -7.03 17.99 -17.23
C ARG A 63 -5.55 17.87 -16.91
N ASN A 64 -4.77 18.91 -17.18
CA ASN A 64 -3.33 18.90 -16.91
C ASN A 64 -3.04 18.70 -15.41
N LEU A 65 -3.87 19.24 -14.51
CA LEU A 65 -3.73 19.07 -13.07
C LEU A 65 -3.88 17.59 -12.68
N ILE A 66 -4.96 16.93 -13.15
CA ILE A 66 -5.24 15.53 -12.83
C ILE A 66 -4.24 14.59 -13.53
N GLU A 67 -3.84 14.90 -14.75
CA GLU A 67 -2.83 14.11 -15.47
C GLU A 67 -1.48 14.15 -14.74
N ASN A 68 -1.01 15.34 -14.36
CA ASN A 68 0.21 15.50 -13.58
C ASN A 68 0.10 14.78 -12.22
N ALA A 69 -1.02 14.90 -11.53
CA ALA A 69 -1.24 14.22 -10.27
C ALA A 69 -1.23 12.69 -10.42
N PHE A 70 -1.84 12.14 -11.48
CA PHE A 70 -1.84 10.71 -11.77
C PHE A 70 -0.44 10.15 -12.04
N GLU A 71 0.44 10.93 -12.66
CA GLU A 71 1.78 10.52 -13.03
C GLU A 71 2.82 10.70 -11.91
N HIS A 72 2.59 11.64 -10.96
CA HIS A 72 3.60 12.09 -10.01
C HIS A 72 3.21 11.96 -8.53
N TRP A 73 2.04 11.43 -8.18
CA TRP A 73 1.61 11.34 -6.77
C TRP A 73 2.60 10.56 -5.90
N PHE A 74 3.26 9.54 -6.44
CA PHE A 74 4.19 8.68 -5.71
C PHE A 74 5.57 9.32 -5.48
N ASP A 75 5.88 10.45 -6.12
CA ASP A 75 7.08 11.23 -5.82
C ASP A 75 7.03 11.76 -4.38
N TYR A 76 5.82 11.97 -3.85
CA TYR A 76 5.53 12.49 -2.51
C TYR A 76 5.02 11.42 -1.54
N PHE A 77 5.33 10.17 -1.83
CA PHE A 77 5.00 9.02 -1.02
C PHE A 77 6.22 8.60 -0.21
N ASP A 78 6.51 9.36 0.88
CA ASP A 78 7.72 9.20 1.67
C ASP A 78 7.70 7.91 2.49
N GLN A 79 8.83 7.22 2.60
CA GLN A 79 8.98 6.06 3.46
C GLN A 79 9.13 6.46 4.94
N PHE A 80 8.81 5.53 5.84
CA PHE A 80 9.08 5.66 7.26
C PHE A 80 10.42 5.00 7.60
N ASP A 81 11.43 5.81 7.93
CA ASP A 81 12.78 5.34 8.24
C ASP A 81 12.79 4.43 9.48
N GLU A 82 11.97 4.73 10.50
CA GLU A 82 11.83 3.89 11.69
C GLU A 82 11.35 2.48 11.36
N MET A 83 10.43 2.34 10.39
CA MET A 83 9.97 1.03 9.95
C MET A 83 11.05 0.30 9.13
N GLU A 84 11.83 1.01 8.32
CA GLU A 84 12.96 0.41 7.62
C GLU A 84 13.99 -0.13 8.61
N GLU A 85 14.34 0.64 9.65
CA GLU A 85 15.26 0.21 10.70
C GLU A 85 14.72 -0.99 11.50
N PHE A 86 13.42 -1.01 11.81
CA PHE A 86 12.77 -2.16 12.43
C PHE A 86 12.95 -3.41 11.56
N ILE A 87 12.66 -3.32 10.27
CA ILE A 87 12.79 -4.46 9.33
C ILE A 87 14.24 -4.96 9.31
N LYS A 88 15.23 -4.08 9.20
CA LYS A 88 16.66 -4.44 9.21
C LYS A 88 17.03 -5.21 10.48
N ARG A 89 16.70 -4.67 11.66
CA ARG A 89 17.02 -5.29 12.96
C ARG A 89 16.41 -6.71 13.10
N TYR A 90 15.18 -6.88 12.65
CA TYR A 90 14.50 -8.18 12.76
C TYR A 90 14.96 -9.17 11.67
N LYS A 91 15.38 -8.69 10.50
CA LYS A 91 16.06 -9.56 9.51
C LYS A 91 17.36 -10.12 10.08
N ASP A 92 18.15 -9.32 10.79
CA ASP A 92 19.38 -9.77 11.44
C ASP A 92 19.10 -10.82 12.53
N LYS A 93 17.92 -10.81 13.15
CA LYS A 93 17.42 -11.86 14.06
C LYS A 93 16.86 -13.10 13.34
N GLY A 94 16.86 -13.13 12.00
CA GLY A 94 16.42 -14.29 11.19
C GLY A 94 14.96 -14.22 10.72
N TYR A 95 14.23 -13.15 10.98
CA TYR A 95 12.86 -12.98 10.47
C TYR A 95 12.86 -12.70 8.96
N GLN A 96 11.83 -13.19 8.28
CA GLN A 96 11.58 -12.92 6.87
C GLN A 96 10.43 -11.92 6.71
N PHE A 97 10.59 -10.98 5.78
CA PHE A 97 9.61 -9.95 5.52
C PHE A 97 9.01 -10.09 4.13
N TYR A 98 7.69 -10.03 4.07
CA TYR A 98 6.90 -10.12 2.85
C TYR A 98 5.93 -8.96 2.80
N LEU A 99 5.81 -8.31 1.65
CA LEU A 99 4.80 -7.27 1.44
C LEU A 99 3.51 -7.90 0.89
N LEU A 100 2.37 -7.66 1.54
CA LEU A 100 1.03 -7.95 1.03
C LEU A 100 0.20 -6.66 1.06
N SER A 101 0.00 -6.03 -0.10
CA SER A 101 -0.63 -4.71 -0.19
C SER A 101 -1.73 -4.61 -1.23
N ASN A 102 -2.80 -3.86 -0.88
CA ASN A 102 -3.73 -3.34 -1.88
C ASN A 102 -3.09 -2.14 -2.54
N CYS A 103 -2.65 -2.29 -3.78
CA CYS A 103 -2.09 -1.20 -4.59
C CYS A 103 -2.07 -1.55 -6.08
N SER A 104 -2.08 -0.51 -6.89
CA SER A 104 -2.03 -0.61 -8.35
C SER A 104 -0.66 -1.07 -8.87
N LEU A 105 -0.59 -1.38 -10.16
CA LEU A 105 0.66 -1.72 -10.83
C LEU A 105 1.64 -0.53 -10.92
N GLN A 106 1.19 0.71 -10.65
CA GLN A 106 2.11 1.85 -10.52
C GLN A 106 3.17 1.63 -9.43
N PHE A 107 2.89 0.80 -8.42
CA PHE A 107 3.86 0.39 -7.41
C PHE A 107 5.20 -0.01 -8.03
N TYR A 108 5.18 -0.75 -9.13
CA TYR A 108 6.40 -1.22 -9.82
C TYR A 108 7.17 -0.12 -10.56
N GLN A 109 6.64 1.09 -10.64
CA GLN A 109 7.35 2.25 -11.22
C GLN A 109 8.24 2.95 -10.18
N TYR A 110 7.88 2.89 -8.88
CA TYR A 110 8.56 3.66 -7.85
C TYR A 110 9.17 2.84 -6.70
N TYR A 111 8.83 1.56 -6.53
CA TYR A 111 9.28 0.79 -5.35
C TYR A 111 10.81 0.72 -5.22
N GLN A 112 11.54 0.72 -6.33
CA GLN A 112 13.01 0.68 -6.32
C GLN A 112 13.66 1.96 -5.81
N SER A 113 12.96 3.09 -5.87
CA SER A 113 13.43 4.38 -5.34
C SER A 113 13.26 4.50 -3.82
N LYS A 114 12.58 3.54 -3.18
CA LYS A 114 12.33 3.52 -1.74
C LYS A 114 13.11 2.34 -1.11
N PRO A 115 14.21 2.60 -0.38
CA PRO A 115 15.07 1.56 0.19
C PRO A 115 14.35 0.51 1.02
N ILE A 116 13.30 0.88 1.75
CA ILE A 116 12.53 -0.04 2.59
C ILE A 116 12.04 -1.27 1.82
N PHE A 117 11.63 -1.14 0.54
CA PHE A 117 11.11 -2.26 -0.23
C PHE A 117 12.17 -3.29 -0.65
N GLN A 118 13.47 -2.92 -0.60
CA GLN A 118 14.58 -3.82 -0.90
C GLN A 118 14.81 -4.85 0.23
N HIS A 119 14.24 -4.61 1.41
CA HIS A 119 14.36 -5.52 2.55
C HIS A 119 13.34 -6.64 2.55
N PHE A 120 12.31 -6.57 1.70
CA PHE A 120 11.30 -7.63 1.59
C PHE A 120 11.81 -8.79 0.75
N ASN A 121 11.50 -10.01 1.19
CA ASN A 121 11.80 -11.24 0.45
C ASN A 121 10.97 -11.31 -0.82
N GLU A 122 9.69 -10.90 -0.74
CA GLU A 122 8.75 -10.88 -1.87
C GLU A 122 7.75 -9.72 -1.74
N LEU A 123 7.24 -9.27 -2.88
CA LEU A 123 6.29 -8.16 -2.99
C LEU A 123 5.01 -8.64 -3.67
N TYR A 124 3.95 -8.79 -2.88
CA TYR A 124 2.62 -9.19 -3.35
C TYR A 124 1.69 -7.97 -3.40
N THR A 125 1.30 -7.56 -4.59
CA THR A 125 0.34 -6.47 -4.82
C THR A 125 -0.99 -7.00 -5.30
N SER A 126 -2.09 -6.45 -4.81
CA SER A 126 -3.46 -6.85 -5.19
C SER A 126 -3.69 -6.78 -6.69
N ALA A 127 -3.22 -5.71 -7.35
CA ALA A 127 -3.41 -5.53 -8.79
C ALA A 127 -2.71 -6.60 -9.64
N LYS A 128 -1.52 -7.08 -9.24
CA LYS A 128 -0.79 -8.12 -9.97
C LYS A 128 -1.51 -9.46 -9.95
N TYR A 129 -2.13 -9.79 -8.83
CA TYR A 129 -2.77 -11.10 -8.62
C TYR A 129 -4.30 -11.04 -8.65
N GLN A 130 -4.87 -9.84 -8.90
CA GLN A 130 -6.31 -9.59 -9.01
C GLN A 130 -7.12 -10.07 -7.79
N LYS A 131 -6.52 -9.95 -6.61
CA LYS A 131 -7.10 -10.28 -5.31
C LYS A 131 -6.92 -9.10 -4.38
N ILE A 132 -7.90 -8.85 -3.50
CA ILE A 132 -7.89 -7.66 -2.66
C ILE A 132 -8.23 -8.00 -1.21
N LYS A 133 -7.50 -7.41 -0.26
CA LYS A 133 -7.85 -7.45 1.16
C LYS A 133 -9.15 -6.68 1.40
N PRO A 134 -10.04 -7.11 2.29
CA PRO A 134 -9.90 -8.20 3.26
C PRO A 134 -10.45 -9.57 2.79
N ASN A 135 -10.61 -9.83 1.48
CA ASN A 135 -11.07 -11.13 1.01
C ASN A 135 -10.08 -12.24 1.42
N LEU A 136 -10.60 -13.38 1.88
CA LEU A 136 -9.74 -14.45 2.40
C LEU A 136 -8.84 -15.08 1.34
N ASP A 137 -9.26 -15.05 0.09
CA ASP A 137 -8.55 -15.65 -1.04
C ASP A 137 -7.17 -15.01 -1.31
N ILE A 138 -6.98 -13.72 -0.98
CA ILE A 138 -5.68 -13.05 -1.13
C ILE A 138 -4.65 -13.61 -0.13
N TYR A 139 -5.07 -13.86 1.13
CA TYR A 139 -4.18 -14.40 2.17
C TYR A 139 -3.85 -15.86 1.89
N GLN A 140 -4.82 -16.65 1.45
CA GLN A 140 -4.62 -18.05 1.08
C GLN A 140 -3.68 -18.18 -0.12
N ASP A 141 -3.87 -17.38 -1.19
CA ASP A 141 -2.99 -17.36 -2.35
C ASP A 141 -1.57 -16.94 -1.95
N PHE A 142 -1.44 -15.91 -1.12
CA PHE A 142 -0.16 -15.42 -0.60
C PHE A 142 0.60 -16.52 0.16
N LEU A 143 -0.04 -17.17 1.14
CA LEU A 143 0.56 -18.23 1.93
C LEU A 143 1.00 -19.42 1.05
N ASN A 144 0.13 -19.84 0.13
CA ASN A 144 0.42 -20.95 -0.78
C ASN A 144 1.58 -20.65 -1.73
N ARG A 145 1.61 -19.44 -2.29
CA ARG A 145 2.61 -19.01 -3.28
C ARG A 145 4.02 -18.97 -2.71
N TYR A 146 4.15 -18.52 -1.47
CA TYR A 146 5.46 -18.39 -0.82
C TYR A 146 5.74 -19.56 0.16
N HIS A 147 4.91 -20.60 0.15
CA HIS A 147 5.05 -21.79 1.00
C HIS A 147 5.14 -21.46 2.49
N LEU A 148 4.35 -20.47 2.94
CA LEU A 148 4.33 -20.02 4.32
C LEU A 148 3.28 -20.76 5.14
N LYS A 149 3.62 -21.07 6.40
CA LYS A 149 2.66 -21.62 7.36
C LYS A 149 1.98 -20.46 8.10
N ALA A 150 0.66 -20.41 8.04
CA ALA A 150 -0.11 -19.30 8.62
C ALA A 150 0.21 -19.06 10.10
N ASN A 151 0.33 -20.11 10.91
CA ASN A 151 0.62 -20.03 12.34
C ASN A 151 2.05 -19.54 12.68
N GLU A 152 2.95 -19.49 11.70
CA GLU A 152 4.31 -18.94 11.81
C GLU A 152 4.38 -17.48 11.29
N CYS A 153 3.26 -16.91 10.81
CA CYS A 153 3.20 -15.58 10.23
C CYS A 153 2.49 -14.59 11.15
N LEU A 154 3.09 -13.40 11.30
CA LEU A 154 2.44 -12.22 11.84
C LEU A 154 2.05 -11.29 10.69
N PHE A 155 0.75 -11.01 10.56
CA PHE A 155 0.26 -10.01 9.63
C PHE A 155 0.09 -8.66 10.34
N VAL A 156 0.75 -7.64 9.80
CA VAL A 156 0.72 -6.26 10.32
C VAL A 156 0.02 -5.38 9.31
N ASP A 157 -1.05 -4.70 9.71
CA ASP A 157 -1.84 -3.82 8.85
C ASP A 157 -2.49 -2.72 9.69
N ASP A 158 -2.74 -1.56 9.09
CA ASP A 158 -3.39 -0.41 9.72
C ASP A 158 -4.91 -0.56 9.82
N LEU A 159 -5.50 -1.44 9.00
CA LEU A 159 -6.94 -1.69 8.96
C LEU A 159 -7.31 -2.96 9.73
N LYS A 160 -8.13 -2.79 10.77
CA LYS A 160 -8.60 -3.91 11.60
C LYS A 160 -9.28 -5.02 10.78
N GLU A 161 -10.06 -4.67 9.76
CA GLU A 161 -10.73 -5.63 8.89
C GLU A 161 -9.76 -6.55 8.14
N ASN A 162 -8.60 -6.03 7.75
CA ASN A 162 -7.52 -6.81 7.12
C ASN A 162 -6.89 -7.77 8.13
N ILE A 163 -6.69 -7.32 9.36
CA ILE A 163 -6.18 -8.16 10.47
C ILE A 163 -7.18 -9.28 10.81
N ASP A 164 -8.46 -8.96 10.93
CA ASP A 164 -9.50 -9.95 11.22
C ASP A 164 -9.57 -11.04 10.14
N ALA A 165 -9.35 -10.66 8.87
CA ALA A 165 -9.28 -11.61 7.76
C ALA A 165 -8.03 -12.50 7.81
N ALA A 166 -6.86 -11.94 8.15
CA ALA A 166 -5.62 -12.69 8.32
C ALA A 166 -5.73 -13.72 9.47
N ILE A 167 -6.35 -13.33 10.59
CA ILE A 167 -6.60 -14.23 11.73
C ILE A 167 -7.51 -15.40 11.32
N LYS A 168 -8.54 -15.15 10.49
CA LYS A 168 -9.44 -16.21 9.99
C LYS A 168 -8.72 -17.28 9.15
N VAL A 169 -7.62 -16.94 8.50
CA VAL A 169 -6.79 -17.92 7.76
C VAL A 169 -5.68 -18.53 8.62
N GLY A 170 -5.63 -18.21 9.93
CA GLY A 170 -4.72 -18.83 10.90
C GLY A 170 -3.42 -18.05 11.16
N MET A 171 -3.26 -16.85 10.62
CA MET A 171 -2.12 -15.97 10.94
C MET A 171 -2.31 -15.31 12.32
N LYS A 172 -1.20 -14.88 12.95
CA LYS A 172 -1.26 -13.88 14.00
C LYS A 172 -1.50 -12.51 13.37
N GLY A 173 -2.13 -11.58 14.10
CA GLY A 173 -2.46 -10.25 13.58
C GLY A 173 -2.10 -9.14 14.54
N PHE A 174 -1.63 -8.00 14.00
CA PHE A 174 -1.34 -6.79 14.75
C PHE A 174 -1.87 -5.57 14.00
N VAL A 175 -2.77 -4.80 14.63
CA VAL A 175 -3.26 -3.53 14.08
C VAL A 175 -2.21 -2.47 14.37
N TYR A 176 -1.62 -1.91 13.32
CA TYR A 176 -0.52 -0.96 13.44
C TYR A 176 -1.02 0.49 13.48
N HIS A 177 -0.70 1.20 14.55
CA HIS A 177 -1.08 2.61 14.77
C HIS A 177 0.10 3.59 14.61
N GLN A 178 0.96 3.34 13.64
CA GLN A 178 2.17 4.15 13.35
C GLN A 178 3.09 4.30 14.57
N ASN A 179 3.20 3.25 15.37
CA ASN A 179 4.06 3.17 16.53
C ASN A 179 4.92 1.90 16.47
N VAL A 180 6.17 2.06 16.03
CA VAL A 180 7.12 0.94 15.87
C VAL A 180 7.42 0.29 17.21
N GLN A 181 7.48 1.05 18.31
CA GLN A 181 7.76 0.49 19.63
C GLN A 181 6.65 -0.45 20.14
N GLU A 182 5.39 -0.14 19.83
CA GLU A 182 4.27 -1.05 20.14
C GLU A 182 4.38 -2.35 19.33
N LEU A 183 4.76 -2.26 18.06
CA LEU A 183 4.99 -3.43 17.24
C LEU A 183 6.16 -4.28 17.76
N GLU A 184 7.27 -3.66 18.17
CA GLU A 184 8.42 -4.36 18.77
C GLU A 184 8.01 -5.10 20.04
N ASN A 185 7.33 -4.41 20.96
CA ASN A 185 6.84 -5.02 22.19
C ASN A 185 5.90 -6.21 21.91
N TYR A 186 5.07 -6.09 20.89
CA TYR A 186 4.18 -7.18 20.49
C TYR A 186 4.99 -8.39 19.97
N VAL A 187 5.95 -8.16 19.08
CA VAL A 187 6.80 -9.21 18.50
C VAL A 187 7.59 -9.93 19.59
N GLU A 188 8.22 -9.20 20.51
CA GLU A 188 9.05 -9.78 21.59
C GLU A 188 8.24 -10.62 22.60
N ASN A 189 6.95 -10.31 22.79
CA ASN A 189 6.10 -11.04 23.73
C ASN A 189 5.29 -12.17 23.09
N ASN A 190 5.20 -12.25 21.75
CA ASN A 190 4.28 -13.18 21.07
C ASN A 190 4.91 -14.05 19.99
N LEU A 191 6.17 -13.79 19.59
CA LEU A 191 6.89 -14.56 18.58
C LEU A 191 8.18 -15.14 19.11
#